data_2b33bc02fba7b2911142191f4fe98116
#
_entry.id   2b33bc02fba7b2911142191f4fe98116
#
_cell.length_a   1.000
_cell.length_b   1.000
_cell.length_c   1.000
_cell.angle_alpha   90.00
_cell.angle_beta   90.00
_cell.angle_gamma   90.00
#
_symmetry.space_group_name_H-M   'P 1'
#
loop_
_entity.id
_entity.type
_entity.pdbx_description
1 polymer ?
#
loop_
_entity_poly.entity_id
_entity_poly.type
_entity_poly.pdbx_seq_one_letter_code
_entity_poly.pdbx_strand_id
1 'polypeptide(L)'
;MHTNISLFKNGKNLFFDKKNKNGSSKIENDFVERILSNANEICLVLNSSVNSYRRLDPKFEAPNQIKCSPSDRSAMIRLPIGDENSTRLEVRSIAPDSNPYLLVFTLLKVGLEGPKEEVDQKKRQRTKVLPSNIFDALRIFKSSSLTTQIMGEEAKEMYASLKEKTVDRAHRELGNNIKKSEVIYHHEVTNQYLWNQF
;
A
#
# COMPACT_ATOMS: atom_id res chain seq x y z
N MET A 1 -2.53 10.17 -4.20
CA MET A 1 -1.96 10.73 -2.95
C MET A 1 -0.63 10.09 -2.69
N HIS A 2 0.31 10.79 -2.00
CA HIS A 2 1.55 10.21 -1.52
C HIS A 2 1.67 10.52 -0.03
N THR A 3 2.13 9.55 0.76
CA THR A 3 2.35 9.74 2.19
C THR A 3 3.84 9.76 2.48
N ASN A 4 4.32 10.89 3.02
CA ASN A 4 5.71 11.05 3.43
C ASN A 4 5.82 10.71 4.91
N ILE A 5 6.84 9.92 5.27
CA ILE A 5 7.09 9.48 6.65
C ILE A 5 8.55 9.75 6.98
N SER A 6 8.78 10.35 8.14
CA SER A 6 10.07 10.44 8.82
C SER A 6 9.88 10.19 10.31
N LEU A 7 10.86 9.59 10.96
CA LEU A 7 10.82 9.32 12.39
C LEU A 7 11.86 10.17 13.11
N PHE A 8 11.43 10.87 14.16
CA PHE A 8 12.30 11.70 14.98
C PHE A 8 12.35 11.23 16.43
N LYS A 9 13.51 11.32 17.04
CA LYS A 9 13.72 11.13 18.48
C LYS A 9 14.70 12.18 18.99
N ASN A 10 14.30 12.92 20.01
CA ASN A 10 15.13 13.98 20.61
C ASN A 10 15.64 15.00 19.56
N GLY A 11 14.80 15.39 18.60
CA GLY A 11 15.13 16.34 17.54
C GLY A 11 15.98 15.77 16.39
N LYS A 12 16.39 14.51 16.43
CA LYS A 12 17.18 13.86 15.38
C LYS A 12 16.31 12.98 14.50
N ASN A 13 16.51 13.09 13.19
CA ASN A 13 15.88 12.22 12.23
C ASN A 13 16.50 10.82 12.27
N LEU A 14 15.72 9.82 12.65
CA LEU A 14 16.19 8.42 12.77
C LEU A 14 16.41 7.75 11.41
N PHE A 15 15.85 8.31 10.34
CA PHE A 15 16.04 7.77 8.99
C PHE A 15 17.36 8.24 8.36
N PHE A 16 17.98 9.29 8.90
CA PHE A 16 19.24 9.81 8.37
C PHE A 16 20.47 9.19 9.04
N ASP A 17 21.46 8.83 8.21
CA ASP A 17 22.82 8.45 8.68
C ASP A 17 23.88 9.07 7.77
N LYS A 18 24.60 10.06 8.31
CA LYS A 18 25.68 10.76 7.61
C LYS A 18 26.81 9.85 7.12
N LYS A 19 26.99 8.67 7.73
CA LYS A 19 28.05 7.71 7.35
C LYS A 19 27.70 6.95 6.08
N ASN A 20 26.43 6.88 5.72
CA ASN A 20 25.98 6.19 4.52
C ASN A 20 26.00 7.14 3.32
N LYS A 21 26.54 6.66 2.21
CA LYS A 21 26.66 7.42 0.96
C LYS A 21 25.33 8.01 0.47
N ASN A 22 24.24 7.33 0.73
CA ASN A 22 22.88 7.75 0.34
C ASN A 22 22.11 8.47 1.45
N GLY A 23 22.74 8.72 2.62
CA GLY A 23 22.09 9.32 3.78
C GLY A 23 21.08 8.45 4.51
N SER A 24 20.80 7.24 4.03
CA SER A 24 19.79 6.35 4.59
C SER A 24 20.32 5.55 5.77
N SER A 25 19.60 5.55 6.89
CA SER A 25 19.97 4.78 8.08
C SER A 25 19.52 3.32 7.98
N LYS A 26 20.07 2.47 8.87
CA LYS A 26 19.57 1.11 9.03
C LYS A 26 18.09 1.08 9.44
N ILE A 27 17.65 2.04 10.26
CA ILE A 27 16.25 2.14 10.71
C ILE A 27 15.34 2.42 9.52
N GLU A 28 15.71 3.33 8.61
CA GLU A 28 14.95 3.59 7.39
C GLU A 28 14.86 2.34 6.49
N ASN A 29 16.01 1.70 6.25
CA ASN A 29 16.07 0.49 5.42
C ASN A 29 15.21 -0.63 6.01
N ASP A 30 15.29 -0.87 7.32
CA ASP A 30 14.49 -1.87 8.03
C ASP A 30 12.99 -1.55 7.95
N PHE A 31 12.62 -0.29 8.08
CA PHE A 31 11.24 0.18 7.97
C PHE A 31 10.66 -0.05 6.56
N VAL A 32 11.44 0.34 5.55
CA VAL A 32 11.07 0.15 4.13
C VAL A 32 10.93 -1.32 3.79
N GLU A 33 11.90 -2.15 4.21
CA GLU A 33 11.89 -3.59 3.95
C GLU A 33 10.67 -4.28 4.54
N ARG A 34 10.26 -3.91 5.77
CA ARG A 34 9.04 -4.44 6.39
C ARG A 34 7.79 -4.05 5.60
N ILE A 35 7.67 -2.80 5.16
CA ILE A 35 6.52 -2.38 4.35
C ILE A 35 6.50 -3.15 3.02
N LEU A 36 7.63 -3.29 2.34
CA LEU A 36 7.70 -4.01 1.07
C LEU A 36 7.40 -5.51 1.23
N SER A 37 7.90 -6.14 2.29
CA SER A 37 7.65 -7.56 2.59
C SER A 37 6.16 -7.85 2.77
N ASN A 38 5.40 -6.89 3.31
CA ASN A 38 3.99 -7.05 3.64
C ASN A 38 3.05 -6.22 2.74
N ALA A 39 3.55 -5.74 1.60
CA ALA A 39 2.84 -4.79 0.75
C ALA A 39 1.50 -5.32 0.22
N ASN A 40 1.43 -6.60 -0.14
CA ASN A 40 0.20 -7.22 -0.63
C ASN A 40 -0.87 -7.32 0.47
N GLU A 41 -0.47 -7.63 1.69
CA GLU A 41 -1.37 -7.84 2.83
C GLU A 41 -2.01 -6.54 3.30
N ILE A 42 -1.26 -5.42 3.24
CA ILE A 42 -1.77 -4.10 3.62
C ILE A 42 -2.40 -3.34 2.44
N CYS A 43 -2.35 -3.87 1.24
CA CYS A 43 -2.79 -3.18 0.02
C CYS A 43 -4.25 -2.71 0.12
N LEU A 44 -5.15 -3.51 0.69
CA LEU A 44 -6.57 -3.15 0.84
C LEU A 44 -6.78 -1.92 1.74
N VAL A 45 -5.93 -1.72 2.76
CA VAL A 45 -5.98 -0.53 3.63
C VAL A 45 -5.48 0.70 2.88
N LEU A 46 -4.42 0.54 2.09
CA LEU A 46 -3.83 1.62 1.29
C LEU A 46 -4.66 1.98 0.06
N ASN A 47 -5.49 1.05 -0.43
CA ASN A 47 -6.28 1.16 -1.66
C ASN A 47 -7.68 0.59 -1.40
N SER A 48 -8.54 1.38 -0.77
CA SER A 48 -9.76 0.92 -0.13
C SER A 48 -11.00 0.87 -1.01
N SER A 49 -10.92 1.33 -2.26
CA SER A 49 -12.04 1.35 -3.21
C SER A 49 -11.67 0.72 -4.55
N VAL A 50 -12.69 0.43 -5.36
CA VAL A 50 -12.51 -0.04 -6.75
C VAL A 50 -11.68 0.94 -7.58
N ASN A 51 -11.91 2.23 -7.43
CA ASN A 51 -11.18 3.28 -8.17
C ASN A 51 -9.69 3.37 -7.80
N SER A 52 -9.31 2.94 -6.59
CA SER A 52 -7.92 2.93 -6.17
C SER A 52 -7.06 2.09 -7.11
N TYR A 53 -7.60 0.96 -7.59
CA TYR A 53 -6.87 0.02 -8.46
C TYR A 53 -6.73 0.51 -9.90
N ARG A 54 -7.61 1.42 -10.37
CA ARG A 54 -7.41 2.10 -11.66
C ARG A 54 -6.11 2.90 -11.68
N ARG A 55 -5.79 3.54 -10.57
CA ARG A 55 -4.54 4.31 -10.42
C ARG A 55 -3.31 3.39 -10.40
N LEU A 56 -3.45 2.14 -10.01
CA LEU A 56 -2.35 1.16 -9.93
C LEU A 56 -2.16 0.37 -11.25
N ASP A 57 -2.91 0.68 -12.30
CA ASP A 57 -2.77 0.01 -13.60
C ASP A 57 -1.37 0.28 -14.18
N PRO A 58 -0.58 -0.77 -14.47
CA PRO A 58 0.78 -0.64 -14.98
C PRO A 58 0.88 0.07 -16.33
N LYS A 59 -0.23 0.21 -17.08
CA LYS A 59 -0.27 0.96 -18.33
C LYS A 59 -0.09 2.47 -18.15
N PHE A 60 -0.23 2.99 -16.92
CA PHE A 60 -0.19 4.42 -16.62
C PHE A 60 1.01 4.85 -15.74
N GLU A 61 2.16 4.22 -15.85
CA GLU A 61 3.33 4.49 -14.98
C GLU A 61 2.97 4.46 -13.48
N ALA A 62 2.14 3.52 -13.09
CA ALA A 62 1.64 3.44 -11.74
C ALA A 62 2.68 2.92 -10.74
N PRO A 63 2.67 3.37 -9.47
CA PRO A 63 3.58 2.89 -8.43
C PRO A 63 3.12 1.54 -7.86
N ASN A 64 2.99 0.53 -8.72
CA ASN A 64 2.48 -0.80 -8.41
C ASN A 64 3.56 -1.85 -8.16
N GLN A 65 4.83 -1.56 -8.47
CA GLN A 65 5.91 -2.51 -8.24
C GLN A 65 6.36 -2.46 -6.77
N ILE A 66 6.40 -3.62 -6.13
CA ILE A 66 6.80 -3.76 -4.72
C ILE A 66 8.33 -3.66 -4.64
N LYS A 67 8.80 -2.44 -4.68
CA LYS A 67 10.22 -2.07 -4.57
C LYS A 67 10.35 -0.63 -4.07
N CYS A 68 11.56 -0.27 -3.65
CA CYS A 68 11.93 1.13 -3.42
C CYS A 68 12.89 1.62 -4.49
N SER A 69 12.84 2.92 -4.79
CA SER A 69 13.75 3.58 -5.72
C SER A 69 13.81 5.09 -5.46
N PRO A 70 14.93 5.76 -5.67
CA PRO A 70 15.00 7.22 -5.58
C PRO A 70 14.28 7.93 -6.75
N SER A 71 14.16 7.30 -7.92
CA SER A 71 13.71 7.95 -9.16
C SER A 71 12.67 7.19 -9.98
N ASP A 72 12.56 5.86 -9.82
CA ASP A 72 11.63 5.05 -10.60
C ASP A 72 10.17 5.32 -10.20
N ARG A 73 9.36 5.75 -11.17
CA ARG A 73 7.95 6.10 -10.95
C ARG A 73 7.06 4.89 -10.71
N SER A 74 7.46 3.70 -11.16
CA SER A 74 6.73 2.46 -10.93
C SER A 74 6.91 1.88 -9.53
N ALA A 75 7.92 2.38 -8.77
CA ALA A 75 8.21 1.92 -7.42
C ALA A 75 7.14 2.37 -6.41
N MET A 76 6.70 1.42 -5.56
CA MET A 76 5.77 1.66 -4.47
C MET A 76 6.30 2.68 -3.46
N ILE A 77 7.59 2.59 -3.15
CA ILE A 77 8.25 3.50 -2.21
C ILE A 77 9.36 4.27 -2.93
N ARG A 78 9.33 5.58 -2.75
CA ARG A 78 10.42 6.45 -3.14
C ARG A 78 11.25 6.84 -1.93
N LEU A 79 12.57 6.81 -2.09
CA LEU A 79 13.54 7.29 -1.10
C LEU A 79 14.26 8.51 -1.67
N PRO A 80 13.73 9.72 -1.46
CA PRO A 80 14.40 10.93 -1.93
C PRO A 80 15.75 11.08 -1.24
N ILE A 81 16.79 11.40 -2.00
CA ILE A 81 18.08 11.74 -1.42
C ILE A 81 17.93 13.08 -0.70
N GLY A 82 18.29 13.12 0.57
CA GLY A 82 18.12 14.29 1.42
C GLY A 82 19.21 14.42 2.47
N ASP A 83 19.16 15.52 3.21
CA ASP A 83 19.95 15.79 4.40
C ASP A 83 19.21 15.32 5.68
N GLU A 84 19.78 15.63 6.85
CA GLU A 84 19.19 15.26 8.15
C GLU A 84 17.77 15.78 8.33
N ASN A 85 17.42 16.94 7.78
CA ASN A 85 16.12 17.56 7.94
C ASN A 85 15.09 17.05 6.90
N SER A 86 15.55 16.58 5.76
CA SER A 86 14.71 16.26 4.60
C SER A 86 14.59 14.77 4.29
N THR A 87 15.43 13.92 4.92
CA THR A 87 15.39 12.46 4.73
C THR A 87 14.05 11.89 5.18
N ARG A 88 13.40 11.19 4.28
CA ARG A 88 12.08 10.59 4.46
C ARG A 88 11.84 9.50 3.44
N LEU A 89 10.90 8.64 3.69
CA LEU A 89 10.32 7.76 2.69
C LEU A 89 8.98 8.32 2.19
N GLU A 90 8.66 8.06 0.95
CA GLU A 90 7.41 8.44 0.31
C GLU A 90 6.70 7.17 -0.19
N VAL A 91 5.59 6.80 0.46
CA VAL A 91 4.73 5.71 0.00
C VAL A 91 3.80 6.26 -1.08
N ARG A 92 3.93 5.75 -2.31
CA ARG A 92 3.30 6.32 -3.52
C ARG A 92 2.08 5.55 -3.99
N SER A 93 1.91 4.32 -3.56
CA SER A 93 0.80 3.44 -3.96
C SER A 93 -0.51 3.70 -3.20
N ILE A 94 -0.60 4.77 -2.44
CA ILE A 94 -1.76 5.07 -1.61
C ILE A 94 -2.83 5.82 -2.40
N ALA A 95 -4.07 5.38 -2.29
CA ALA A 95 -5.21 6.06 -2.89
C ALA A 95 -5.68 7.26 -2.04
N PRO A 96 -6.22 8.32 -2.66
CA PRO A 96 -6.67 9.51 -1.93
C PRO A 96 -7.91 9.29 -1.06
N ASP A 97 -8.65 8.24 -1.32
CA ASP A 97 -9.87 7.81 -0.61
C ASP A 97 -9.62 6.80 0.52
N SER A 98 -8.36 6.53 0.83
CA SER A 98 -7.99 5.71 1.98
C SER A 98 -8.25 6.43 3.29
N ASN A 99 -8.74 5.70 4.31
CA ASN A 99 -8.93 6.25 5.65
C ASN A 99 -7.56 6.65 6.25
N PRO A 100 -7.32 7.94 6.54
CA PRO A 100 -6.01 8.42 6.98
C PRO A 100 -5.58 7.85 8.33
N TYR A 101 -6.49 7.53 9.23
CA TYR A 101 -6.18 6.95 10.54
C TYR A 101 -5.70 5.50 10.40
N LEU A 102 -6.43 4.69 9.63
CA LEU A 102 -6.03 3.31 9.36
C LEU A 102 -4.73 3.24 8.56
N LEU A 103 -4.56 4.14 7.60
CA LEU A 103 -3.38 4.25 6.78
C LEU A 103 -2.12 4.52 7.62
N VAL A 104 -2.16 5.58 8.46
CA VAL A 104 -1.02 5.96 9.30
C VAL A 104 -0.73 4.86 10.32
N PHE A 105 -1.75 4.35 10.98
CA PHE A 105 -1.63 3.24 11.92
C PHE A 105 -0.96 2.02 11.28
N THR A 106 -1.47 1.58 10.13
CA THR A 106 -0.95 0.39 9.42
C THR A 106 0.50 0.58 8.98
N LEU A 107 0.83 1.72 8.38
CA LEU A 107 2.19 1.99 7.91
C LEU A 107 3.20 2.05 9.07
N LEU A 108 2.83 2.69 10.19
CA LEU A 108 3.71 2.76 11.36
C LEU A 108 3.85 1.38 12.03
N LYS A 109 2.73 0.67 12.22
CA LYS A 109 2.76 -0.65 12.86
C LYS A 109 3.59 -1.66 12.06
N VAL A 110 3.36 -1.73 10.74
CA VAL A 110 4.11 -2.63 9.85
C VAL A 110 5.57 -2.19 9.72
N GLY A 111 5.84 -0.91 9.52
CA GLY A 111 7.20 -0.41 9.35
C GLY A 111 8.07 -0.58 10.59
N LEU A 112 7.48 -0.49 11.78
CA LEU A 112 8.21 -0.66 13.05
C LEU A 112 8.32 -2.11 13.50
N GLU A 113 7.27 -2.91 13.34
CA GLU A 113 7.13 -4.21 13.98
C GLU A 113 6.81 -5.36 13.00
N GLY A 114 6.49 -5.07 11.73
CA GLY A 114 6.15 -6.08 10.74
C GLY A 114 7.28 -7.09 10.48
N PRO A 115 6.95 -8.31 10.06
CA PRO A 115 7.96 -9.29 9.69
C PRO A 115 8.71 -8.84 8.43
N LYS A 116 9.94 -9.32 8.28
CA LYS A 116 10.73 -9.17 7.06
C LYS A 116 10.77 -10.48 6.32
N GLU A 117 10.65 -10.44 5.01
CA GLU A 117 10.93 -11.58 4.16
C GLU A 117 12.44 -11.86 4.12
N GLU A 118 12.84 -13.10 4.34
CA GLU A 118 14.21 -13.52 4.05
C GLU A 118 14.39 -13.62 2.53
N VAL A 119 15.16 -12.70 1.98
CA VAL A 119 15.45 -12.62 0.56
C VAL A 119 16.67 -13.48 0.26
N ASP A 120 16.49 -14.60 -0.44
CA ASP A 120 17.60 -15.36 -0.99
C ASP A 120 18.26 -14.56 -2.14
N GLN A 121 19.36 -13.89 -1.84
CA GLN A 121 20.11 -13.06 -2.80
C GLN A 121 20.64 -13.85 -4.01
N LYS A 122 20.70 -15.19 -3.93
CA LYS A 122 21.20 -16.04 -5.01
C LYS A 122 20.14 -16.36 -6.08
N LYS A 123 18.87 -16.14 -5.78
CA LYS A 123 17.78 -16.38 -6.74
C LYS A 123 17.39 -15.09 -7.47
N ARG A 124 17.35 -15.16 -8.80
CA ARG A 124 16.79 -14.07 -9.63
C ARG A 124 15.33 -13.85 -9.23
N GLN A 125 15.05 -12.72 -8.57
CA GLN A 125 13.71 -12.41 -8.13
C GLN A 125 12.90 -11.83 -9.29
N ARG A 126 11.67 -12.33 -9.44
CA ARG A 126 10.68 -11.68 -10.31
C ARG A 126 10.20 -10.40 -9.64
N THR A 127 9.94 -9.39 -10.45
CA THR A 127 9.31 -8.16 -9.96
C THR A 127 7.96 -8.51 -9.34
N LYS A 128 7.82 -8.27 -8.05
CA LYS A 128 6.55 -8.41 -7.33
C LYS A 128 5.71 -7.15 -7.61
N VAL A 129 4.41 -7.33 -7.80
CA VAL A 129 3.46 -6.24 -8.02
C VAL A 129 2.33 -6.33 -7.02
N LEU A 130 1.72 -5.17 -6.72
CA LEU A 130 0.52 -5.08 -5.88
C LEU A 130 -0.67 -5.77 -6.57
N PRO A 131 -1.69 -6.19 -5.80
CA PRO A 131 -2.94 -6.70 -6.36
C PRO A 131 -3.52 -5.74 -7.39
N SER A 132 -4.00 -6.28 -8.51
CA SER A 132 -4.52 -5.48 -9.62
C SER A 132 -5.98 -5.06 -9.45
N ASN A 133 -6.68 -5.61 -8.46
CA ASN A 133 -8.08 -5.33 -8.19
C ASN A 133 -8.42 -5.54 -6.71
N ILE A 134 -9.58 -5.02 -6.31
CA ILE A 134 -10.02 -5.07 -4.91
C ILE A 134 -10.37 -6.49 -4.43
N PHE A 135 -10.81 -7.39 -5.33
CA PHE A 135 -11.14 -8.78 -4.95
C PHE A 135 -9.90 -9.54 -4.48
N ASP A 136 -8.79 -9.41 -5.24
CA ASP A 136 -7.54 -10.04 -4.87
C ASP A 136 -6.97 -9.44 -3.59
N ALA A 137 -7.02 -8.12 -3.43
CA ALA A 137 -6.57 -7.45 -2.23
C ALA A 137 -7.41 -7.86 -0.99
N LEU A 138 -8.74 -7.97 -1.14
CA LEU A 138 -9.62 -8.42 -0.06
C LEU A 138 -9.35 -9.88 0.33
N ARG A 139 -9.16 -10.76 -0.67
CA ARG A 139 -8.81 -12.15 -0.43
C ARG A 139 -7.49 -12.29 0.34
N ILE A 140 -6.46 -11.55 -0.05
CA ILE A 140 -5.16 -11.55 0.64
C ILE A 140 -5.30 -10.98 2.05
N PHE A 141 -6.00 -9.86 2.22
CA PHE A 141 -6.25 -9.25 3.52
C PHE A 141 -6.94 -10.22 4.50
N LYS A 142 -7.98 -10.92 4.05
CA LYS A 142 -8.73 -11.90 4.87
C LYS A 142 -7.85 -13.08 5.29
N SER A 143 -7.00 -13.59 4.40
CA SER A 143 -6.13 -14.75 4.70
C SER A 143 -4.88 -14.40 5.50
N SER A 144 -4.55 -13.12 5.63
CA SER A 144 -3.30 -12.69 6.30
C SER A 144 -3.39 -12.77 7.81
N SER A 145 -2.41 -13.43 8.43
CA SER A 145 -2.20 -13.40 9.88
C SER A 145 -1.67 -12.05 10.35
N LEU A 146 -0.91 -11.34 9.51
CA LEU A 146 -0.39 -10.03 9.81
C LEU A 146 -1.52 -9.02 10.06
N THR A 147 -2.57 -9.02 9.23
CA THR A 147 -3.70 -8.10 9.40
C THR A 147 -4.44 -8.36 10.71
N THR A 148 -4.54 -9.61 11.15
CA THR A 148 -5.04 -9.96 12.48
C THR A 148 -4.12 -9.43 13.59
N GLN A 149 -2.80 -9.57 13.45
CA GLN A 149 -1.83 -9.05 14.43
C GLN A 149 -1.87 -7.52 14.56
N ILE A 150 -2.10 -6.82 13.43
CA ILE A 150 -2.15 -5.35 13.40
C ILE A 150 -3.44 -4.81 14.00
N MET A 151 -4.60 -5.34 13.58
CA MET A 151 -5.92 -4.77 13.87
C MET A 151 -6.68 -5.49 14.97
N GLY A 152 -6.31 -6.74 15.31
CA GLY A 152 -7.15 -7.67 16.04
C GLY A 152 -8.19 -8.31 15.13
N GLU A 153 -8.73 -9.47 15.56
CA GLU A 153 -9.67 -10.26 14.74
C GLU A 153 -10.95 -9.48 14.44
N GLU A 154 -11.56 -8.91 15.48
CA GLU A 154 -12.83 -8.19 15.36
C GLU A 154 -12.75 -7.01 14.37
N ALA A 155 -11.75 -6.14 14.49
CA ALA A 155 -11.61 -5.00 13.59
C ALA A 155 -11.27 -5.42 12.16
N LYS A 156 -10.49 -6.50 12.00
CA LYS A 156 -10.19 -7.10 10.69
C LYS A 156 -11.46 -7.61 10.01
N GLU A 157 -12.30 -8.37 10.75
CA GLU A 157 -13.55 -8.90 10.22
C GLU A 157 -14.54 -7.78 9.85
N MET A 158 -14.67 -6.77 10.72
CA MET A 158 -15.51 -5.61 10.46
C MET A 158 -15.06 -4.87 9.20
N TYR A 159 -13.75 -4.64 9.05
CA TYR A 159 -13.19 -3.97 7.87
C TYR A 159 -13.39 -4.80 6.60
N ALA A 160 -13.13 -6.11 6.66
CA ALA A 160 -13.34 -7.03 5.54
C ALA A 160 -14.81 -7.05 5.11
N SER A 161 -15.75 -7.15 6.05
CA SER A 161 -17.20 -7.11 5.76
C SER A 161 -17.64 -5.80 5.13
N LEU A 162 -17.09 -4.67 5.59
CA LEU A 162 -17.33 -3.37 4.95
C LEU A 162 -16.87 -3.35 3.49
N LYS A 163 -15.69 -3.93 3.21
CA LYS A 163 -15.14 -3.98 1.85
C LYS A 163 -15.85 -5.00 0.95
N GLU A 164 -16.33 -6.09 1.49
CA GLU A 164 -17.24 -7.00 0.78
C GLU A 164 -18.50 -6.28 0.31
N LYS A 165 -19.15 -5.51 1.19
CA LYS A 165 -20.31 -4.69 0.82
C LYS A 165 -19.99 -3.66 -0.26
N THR A 166 -18.79 -3.07 -0.23
CA THR A 166 -18.34 -2.13 -1.27
C THR A 166 -18.22 -2.83 -2.63
N VAL A 167 -17.63 -4.02 -2.64
CA VAL A 167 -17.50 -4.86 -3.85
C VAL A 167 -18.87 -5.30 -4.36
N ASP A 168 -19.75 -5.75 -3.49
CA ASP A 168 -21.12 -6.19 -3.85
C ASP A 168 -21.98 -5.05 -4.40
N ARG A 169 -21.84 -3.84 -3.83
CA ARG A 169 -22.54 -2.66 -4.36
C ARG A 169 -22.11 -2.34 -5.79
N ALA A 170 -20.80 -2.39 -6.06
CA ALA A 170 -20.29 -2.23 -7.42
C ALA A 170 -20.94 -3.23 -8.39
N HIS A 171 -21.21 -4.47 -7.97
CA HIS A 171 -21.93 -5.47 -8.78
C HIS A 171 -23.41 -5.19 -8.97
N ARG A 172 -24.11 -4.59 -8.04
CA ARG A 172 -25.57 -4.38 -8.12
C ARG A 172 -25.97 -3.24 -9.04
N GLU A 173 -25.10 -2.27 -9.22
CA GLU A 173 -25.45 -1.01 -9.87
C GLU A 173 -25.36 -1.05 -11.40
N LEU A 174 -24.51 -1.92 -11.98
CA LEU A 174 -24.21 -1.93 -13.41
C LEU A 174 -24.63 -3.21 -14.16
N GLY A 175 -25.27 -4.19 -13.47
CA GLY A 175 -25.59 -5.50 -14.06
C GLY A 175 -24.41 -6.48 -14.01
N ASN A 176 -24.67 -7.74 -13.75
CA ASN A 176 -23.69 -8.70 -13.25
C ASN A 176 -22.43 -8.93 -14.12
N ASN A 177 -22.57 -8.90 -15.44
CA ASN A 177 -21.42 -9.17 -16.33
C ASN A 177 -20.55 -7.93 -16.56
N ILE A 178 -21.18 -6.77 -16.73
CA ILE A 178 -20.50 -5.49 -16.95
C ILE A 178 -19.71 -5.11 -15.68
N LYS A 179 -20.28 -5.29 -14.50
CA LYS A 179 -19.66 -4.98 -13.22
C LYS A 179 -18.43 -5.80 -12.91
N LYS A 180 -18.45 -7.09 -13.17
CA LYS A 180 -17.26 -7.93 -13.02
C LYS A 180 -16.14 -7.45 -13.92
N SER A 181 -16.47 -7.12 -15.16
CA SER A 181 -15.53 -6.59 -16.13
C SER A 181 -14.97 -5.23 -15.68
N GLU A 182 -15.80 -4.31 -15.20
CA GLU A 182 -15.35 -2.99 -14.74
C GLU A 182 -14.47 -3.07 -13.49
N VAL A 183 -14.83 -3.91 -12.53
CA VAL A 183 -14.01 -4.07 -11.30
C VAL A 183 -12.66 -4.73 -11.60
N ILE A 184 -12.63 -5.74 -12.48
CA ILE A 184 -11.41 -6.47 -12.82
C ILE A 184 -10.55 -5.68 -13.81
N TYR A 185 -11.16 -5.08 -14.83
CA TYR A 185 -10.44 -4.42 -15.93
C TYR A 185 -10.39 -2.89 -15.81
N HIS A 186 -10.93 -2.32 -14.73
CA HIS A 186 -10.93 -0.88 -14.47
C HIS A 186 -11.57 -0.05 -15.59
N HIS A 187 -12.57 -0.61 -16.29
CA HIS A 187 -13.37 0.16 -17.23
C HIS A 187 -14.16 1.25 -16.52
N GLU A 188 -14.69 2.20 -17.25
CA GLU A 188 -15.42 3.36 -16.72
C GLU A 188 -16.49 2.97 -15.70
N VAL A 189 -16.15 3.03 -14.45
CA VAL A 189 -17.15 3.08 -13.38
C VAL A 189 -17.62 4.51 -13.35
N THR A 190 -18.86 4.77 -13.64
CA THR A 190 -19.41 6.13 -13.61
C THR A 190 -19.23 6.70 -12.22
N ASN A 191 -18.48 7.79 -12.10
CA ASN A 191 -18.11 8.42 -10.82
C ASN A 191 -19.34 8.68 -9.94
N GLN A 192 -20.50 8.91 -10.53
CA GLN A 192 -21.74 9.21 -9.85
C GLN A 192 -22.19 8.09 -8.88
N TYR A 193 -22.02 6.82 -9.24
CA TYR A 193 -22.37 5.69 -8.38
C TYR A 193 -21.34 5.40 -7.29
N LEU A 194 -20.11 5.83 -7.47
CA LEU A 194 -19.05 5.64 -6.49
C LEU A 194 -19.11 6.68 -5.38
N TRP A 195 -19.36 7.95 -5.73
CA TRP A 195 -19.44 9.05 -4.76
C TRP A 195 -20.69 8.95 -3.86
N ASN A 196 -21.76 8.35 -4.30
CA ASN A 196 -22.97 8.11 -3.50
C ASN A 196 -22.82 7.00 -2.45
N GLN A 197 -21.64 6.43 -2.28
CA GLN A 197 -21.41 5.25 -1.44
C GLN A 197 -20.35 5.47 -0.33
N PHE A 198 -19.88 6.69 -0.20
CA PHE A 198 -19.00 7.10 0.91
C PHE A 198 -19.81 7.67 2.06
#